data_9a961377b54dd0e52707cfb3fc5a0ca9
#
_entry.id   9a961377b54dd0e52707cfb3fc5a0ca9
#
_cell.length_a   1.000
_cell.length_b   1.000
_cell.length_c   1.000
_cell.angle_alpha   90.00
_cell.angle_beta   90.00
_cell.angle_gamma   90.00
#
_symmetry.space_group_name_H-M   'P 1'
#
loop_
_entity.id
_entity.type
_entity.pdbx_description
1 polymer ?
#
loop_
_entity_poly.entity_id
_entity_poly.type
_entity_poly.pdbx_seq_one_letter_code
_entity_poly.pdbx_strand_id
1 'polypeptide(L)'
;MSQQTEGSPQFVQAEFDSLVPPLHLNRRGFLVTSLAAGFAAAAGPVSAQTVIKTDANGLQAGEVRIPVEGGSIPAYRAMPEGKSGVPVILVVQEIFGVHEYIQDVCRRFAKEGYMAVAPELFVRQGDPKRYTEIPRLLSEVVNKVPDKQVMADLDATVAWAGQNGGNVNRLGINGFCWGGRIAWLYAAHNPRLKAGVAWYGRLVGDTDELHPRNPVDLAADINAPVLGLYGETDNGIPLNTIDRMKVGLAGGSEAAKNSEFFIFPGAGHAFHADNRPSYREEAAKEGWSKAVSWFQKYLS
;
A
#
# COMPACT_ATOMS: atom_id res chain seq x y z
N MET A 1 -8.28 -35.75 -17.56
CA MET A 1 -7.30 -34.88 -16.89
C MET A 1 -7.98 -33.52 -16.70
N SER A 2 -8.59 -33.31 -15.55
CA SER A 2 -9.30 -32.08 -15.20
C SER A 2 -8.31 -31.04 -14.74
N GLN A 3 -8.20 -29.94 -15.50
CA GLN A 3 -7.51 -28.74 -15.07
C GLN A 3 -8.30 -28.16 -13.88
N GLN A 4 -7.69 -28.18 -12.71
CA GLN A 4 -8.18 -27.42 -11.57
C GLN A 4 -7.88 -25.94 -11.87
N THR A 5 -8.94 -25.16 -12.01
CA THR A 5 -8.88 -23.71 -12.10
C THR A 5 -8.38 -23.16 -10.76
N GLU A 6 -7.23 -22.51 -10.78
CA GLU A 6 -6.59 -21.84 -9.62
C GLU A 6 -7.31 -20.53 -9.26
N GLY A 7 -8.61 -20.58 -9.05
CA GLY A 7 -9.46 -19.47 -8.64
C GLY A 7 -10.34 -19.89 -7.48
N SER A 8 -9.77 -20.63 -6.52
CA SER A 8 -10.56 -21.15 -5.41
C SER A 8 -10.64 -20.15 -4.24
N PRO A 9 -11.71 -20.25 -3.41
CA PRO A 9 -11.86 -19.53 -2.14
C PRO A 9 -10.64 -19.56 -1.21
N GLN A 10 -9.70 -20.45 -1.45
CA GLN A 10 -8.46 -20.61 -0.69
C GLN A 10 -7.48 -19.43 -0.84
N PHE A 11 -7.45 -18.72 -1.99
CA PHE A 11 -6.56 -17.56 -2.15
C PHE A 11 -7.06 -16.34 -1.36
N VAL A 12 -8.35 -16.08 -1.40
CA VAL A 12 -8.98 -15.03 -0.58
C VAL A 12 -8.81 -15.34 0.91
N GLN A 13 -8.88 -16.62 1.27
CA GLN A 13 -8.66 -17.08 2.65
C GLN A 13 -7.20 -16.89 3.09
N ALA A 14 -6.22 -17.17 2.24
CA ALA A 14 -4.80 -16.98 2.56
C ALA A 14 -4.44 -15.50 2.79
N GLU A 15 -5.04 -14.59 2.01
CA GLU A 15 -4.88 -13.14 2.22
C GLU A 15 -5.56 -12.70 3.52
N PHE A 16 -6.74 -13.24 3.81
CA PHE A 16 -7.44 -13.04 5.08
C PHE A 16 -6.59 -13.56 6.25
N ASP A 17 -6.08 -14.78 6.16
CA ASP A 17 -5.26 -15.41 7.21
C ASP A 17 -3.94 -14.67 7.42
N SER A 18 -3.39 -14.01 6.40
CA SER A 18 -2.19 -13.16 6.53
C SER A 18 -2.46 -11.85 7.26
N LEU A 19 -3.69 -11.35 7.19
CA LEU A 19 -4.13 -10.14 7.88
C LEU A 19 -4.55 -10.38 9.34
N VAL A 20 -4.84 -11.65 9.69
CA VAL A 20 -5.28 -12.05 11.04
C VAL A 20 -4.16 -12.86 11.71
N PRO A 21 -3.62 -12.43 12.85
CA PRO A 21 -2.61 -13.24 13.56
C PRO A 21 -3.20 -14.58 13.99
N PRO A 22 -2.40 -15.67 13.98
CA PRO A 22 -2.87 -16.99 14.40
C PRO A 22 -3.35 -16.95 15.85
N LEU A 23 -4.66 -17.11 16.06
CA LEU A 23 -5.25 -17.22 17.39
C LEU A 23 -4.91 -18.59 17.98
N HIS A 24 -3.93 -18.64 18.87
CA HIS A 24 -3.73 -19.80 19.73
C HIS A 24 -4.85 -19.88 20.78
N LEU A 25 -5.99 -20.48 20.41
CA LEU A 25 -7.12 -20.71 21.32
C LEU A 25 -6.82 -21.90 22.23
N ASN A 26 -6.58 -21.62 23.49
CA ASN A 26 -6.65 -22.63 24.55
C ASN A 26 -8.10 -23.12 24.71
N ARG A 27 -8.29 -24.45 24.85
CA ARG A 27 -9.60 -25.14 24.93
C ARG A 27 -10.59 -24.64 25.98
N ARG A 28 -10.25 -23.65 26.80
CA ARG A 28 -11.12 -23.08 27.85
C ARG A 28 -11.73 -21.71 27.53
N GLY A 29 -11.42 -21.12 26.34
CA GLY A 29 -11.91 -19.80 25.92
C GLY A 29 -13.06 -19.81 24.91
N PHE A 30 -13.77 -20.94 24.76
CA PHE A 30 -14.74 -21.11 23.66
C PHE A 30 -16.17 -20.63 23.98
N LEU A 31 -16.36 -19.76 24.91
CA LEU A 31 -17.68 -19.14 25.14
C LEU A 31 -17.53 -17.65 25.39
N VAL A 32 -18.23 -16.88 24.57
CA VAL A 32 -18.39 -15.44 24.55
C VAL A 32 -17.35 -14.72 23.69
N THR A 33 -17.64 -14.53 22.42
CA THR A 33 -17.78 -13.21 21.77
C THR A 33 -18.07 -13.39 20.29
N SER A 34 -19.33 -13.50 19.97
CA SER A 34 -19.84 -13.29 18.64
C SER A 34 -19.82 -11.80 18.30
N LEU A 35 -19.42 -11.44 17.08
CA LEU A 35 -19.85 -10.30 16.27
C LEU A 35 -19.18 -8.92 16.41
N ALA A 36 -18.47 -8.59 17.47
CA ALA A 36 -17.65 -7.36 17.50
C ALA A 36 -16.16 -7.63 17.17
N ALA A 37 -15.81 -8.88 16.89
CA ALA A 37 -14.44 -9.36 16.88
C ALA A 37 -13.72 -9.25 15.53
N GLY A 38 -14.41 -9.08 14.40
CA GLY A 38 -13.75 -9.13 13.09
C GLY A 38 -12.79 -7.97 12.86
N PHE A 39 -13.23 -6.75 13.01
CA PHE A 39 -12.38 -5.57 12.82
C PHE A 39 -11.42 -5.34 14.00
N ALA A 40 -11.90 -5.58 15.23
CA ALA A 40 -11.07 -5.52 16.42
C ALA A 40 -10.06 -6.67 16.50
N ALA A 41 -10.31 -7.82 15.86
CA ALA A 41 -9.34 -8.92 15.78
C ALA A 41 -8.34 -8.73 14.62
N ALA A 42 -8.74 -8.15 13.49
CA ALA A 42 -7.82 -7.75 12.43
C ALA A 42 -7.01 -6.50 12.80
N ALA A 43 -7.61 -5.60 13.62
CA ALA A 43 -6.89 -4.50 14.22
C ALA A 43 -6.15 -4.90 15.51
N GLY A 44 -6.48 -6.06 16.11
CA GLY A 44 -6.00 -6.45 17.45
C GLY A 44 -6.30 -5.37 18.49
N PRO A 45 -6.15 -5.62 19.80
CA PRO A 45 -6.00 -4.52 20.72
C PRO A 45 -4.79 -3.72 20.25
N VAL A 46 -5.02 -2.49 19.79
CA VAL A 46 -3.96 -1.54 19.48
C VAL A 46 -3.06 -1.55 20.70
N SER A 47 -1.87 -2.15 20.57
CA SER A 47 -0.85 -2.01 21.60
C SER A 47 -0.49 -0.53 21.56
N ALA A 48 -1.07 0.26 22.47
CA ALA A 48 -0.79 1.69 22.56
C ALA A 48 0.71 2.00 22.72
N GLN A 49 1.52 0.97 22.96
CA GLN A 49 2.97 1.02 23.12
C GLN A 49 3.75 0.96 21.80
N THR A 50 3.13 0.50 20.69
CA THR A 50 3.83 0.36 19.40
C THR A 50 3.47 1.46 18.39
N VAL A 51 2.32 2.14 18.57
CA VAL A 51 1.85 3.17 17.64
C VAL A 51 2.80 4.36 17.63
N ILE A 52 3.41 4.59 16.47
CA ILE A 52 4.24 5.77 16.23
C ILE A 52 3.31 6.95 15.92
N LYS A 53 3.54 8.07 16.57
CA LYS A 53 2.81 9.33 16.34
C LYS A 53 3.79 10.42 15.95
N THR A 54 3.83 10.75 14.69
CA THR A 54 4.60 11.87 14.16
C THR A 54 3.78 13.15 14.34
N ASP A 55 4.33 14.13 15.06
CA ASP A 55 3.69 15.43 15.21
C ASP A 55 3.67 16.25 13.92
N ALA A 56 2.82 17.25 13.85
CA ALA A 56 2.71 18.15 12.71
C ALA A 56 3.53 19.45 12.85
N ASN A 57 4.40 19.58 13.85
CA ASN A 57 5.21 20.77 14.05
C ASN A 57 6.13 21.01 12.83
N GLY A 58 6.09 22.21 12.25
CA GLY A 58 6.83 22.57 11.05
C GLY A 58 6.31 21.90 9.76
N LEU A 59 5.10 21.33 9.80
CA LEU A 59 4.42 20.76 8.65
C LEU A 59 3.10 21.47 8.37
N GLN A 60 2.80 21.61 7.08
CA GLN A 60 1.44 21.87 6.61
C GLN A 60 0.77 20.52 6.37
N ALA A 61 -0.03 20.05 7.33
CA ALA A 61 -0.65 18.72 7.29
C ALA A 61 -2.15 18.81 7.55
N GLY A 62 -2.95 17.98 6.85
CA GLY A 62 -4.40 17.94 7.01
C GLY A 62 -5.13 17.38 5.81
N GLU A 63 -6.45 17.35 5.94
CA GLU A 63 -7.35 16.91 4.86
C GLU A 63 -7.41 17.95 3.75
N VAL A 64 -7.45 17.44 2.52
CA VAL A 64 -7.62 18.22 1.29
C VAL A 64 -8.61 17.52 0.37
N ARG A 65 -9.00 18.19 -0.71
CA ARG A 65 -9.85 17.59 -1.74
C ARG A 65 -9.14 17.60 -3.08
N ILE A 66 -9.12 16.45 -3.73
CA ILE A 66 -8.53 16.28 -5.05
C ILE A 66 -9.65 16.29 -6.08
N PRO A 67 -9.66 17.23 -7.03
CA PRO A 67 -10.58 17.20 -8.16
C PRO A 67 -10.34 15.95 -9.02
N VAL A 68 -11.39 15.20 -9.28
CA VAL A 68 -11.39 14.02 -10.15
C VAL A 68 -12.57 14.08 -11.11
N GLU A 69 -12.61 13.20 -12.10
CA GLU A 69 -13.76 13.09 -12.97
C GLU A 69 -15.05 12.85 -12.16
N GLY A 70 -16.06 13.68 -12.41
CA GLY A 70 -17.36 13.61 -11.73
C GLY A 70 -17.39 14.23 -10.32
N GLY A 71 -16.31 14.91 -9.85
CA GLY A 71 -16.35 15.60 -8.57
C GLY A 71 -15.00 15.78 -7.88
N SER A 72 -14.92 15.39 -6.61
CA SER A 72 -13.67 15.43 -5.85
C SER A 72 -13.62 14.31 -4.81
N ILE A 73 -12.43 13.79 -4.53
CA ILE A 73 -12.20 12.80 -3.47
C ILE A 73 -11.44 13.44 -2.30
N PRO A 74 -11.68 12.99 -1.05
CA PRO A 74 -10.87 13.38 0.09
C PRO A 74 -9.44 12.85 -0.08
N ALA A 75 -8.48 13.55 0.51
CA ALA A 75 -7.11 13.08 0.64
C ALA A 75 -6.49 13.68 1.92
N TYR A 76 -5.46 13.03 2.44
CA TYR A 76 -4.61 13.64 3.45
C TYR A 76 -3.30 14.08 2.80
N ARG A 77 -2.87 15.33 3.08
CA ARG A 77 -1.61 15.87 2.62
C ARG A 77 -0.74 16.28 3.81
N ALA A 78 0.57 16.01 3.73
CA ALA A 78 1.56 16.59 4.63
C ALA A 78 2.78 17.04 3.80
N MET A 79 3.33 18.22 4.13
CA MET A 79 4.56 18.76 3.52
C MET A 79 5.26 19.71 4.49
N PRO A 80 6.56 20.00 4.33
CA PRO A 80 7.25 21.01 5.14
C PRO A 80 6.57 22.38 5.02
N GLU A 81 6.33 23.03 6.16
CA GLU A 81 5.72 24.35 6.21
C GLU A 81 6.58 25.41 5.51
N GLY A 82 5.96 26.31 4.75
CA GLY A 82 6.63 27.39 4.05
C GLY A 82 7.54 26.94 2.89
N LYS A 83 7.57 25.67 2.53
CA LYS A 83 8.34 25.15 1.40
C LYS A 83 7.45 24.96 0.17
N SER A 84 8.05 25.07 -1.01
CA SER A 84 7.46 24.75 -2.30
C SER A 84 8.51 24.11 -3.21
N GLY A 85 8.06 23.48 -4.31
CA GLY A 85 8.96 22.76 -5.20
C GLY A 85 9.59 21.50 -4.58
N VAL A 86 9.00 20.97 -3.49
CA VAL A 86 9.47 19.75 -2.83
C VAL A 86 9.07 18.51 -3.64
N PRO A 87 9.84 17.42 -3.61
CA PRO A 87 9.46 16.17 -4.28
C PRO A 87 8.13 15.65 -3.76
N VAL A 88 7.40 14.94 -4.61
CA VAL A 88 6.06 14.41 -4.29
C VAL A 88 6.13 12.90 -4.08
N ILE A 89 5.53 12.41 -3.01
CA ILE A 89 5.28 10.98 -2.79
C ILE A 89 3.77 10.76 -2.69
N LEU A 90 3.22 9.98 -3.62
CA LEU A 90 1.88 9.43 -3.49
C LEU A 90 1.94 8.31 -2.45
N VAL A 91 1.08 8.37 -1.43
CA VAL A 91 0.96 7.32 -0.41
C VAL A 91 -0.32 6.56 -0.64
N VAL A 92 -0.21 5.29 -1.00
CA VAL A 92 -1.37 4.45 -1.30
C VAL A 92 -1.69 3.57 -0.11
N GLN A 93 -2.94 3.69 0.32
CA GLN A 93 -3.52 3.04 1.49
C GLN A 93 -3.58 1.52 1.37
N GLU A 94 -3.76 0.87 2.51
CA GLU A 94 -4.21 -0.52 2.61
C GLU A 94 -5.71 -0.62 2.32
N ILE A 95 -6.32 -1.79 2.55
CA ILE A 95 -7.78 -1.99 2.37
C ILE A 95 -8.66 -1.16 3.33
N PHE A 96 -8.09 -0.54 4.35
CA PHE A 96 -8.82 0.18 5.41
C PHE A 96 -8.97 1.69 5.17
N GLY A 97 -8.61 2.20 3.98
CA GLY A 97 -8.68 3.63 3.66
C GLY A 97 -7.52 4.44 4.26
N VAL A 98 -7.63 5.77 4.15
CA VAL A 98 -6.66 6.72 4.69
C VAL A 98 -6.96 6.95 6.18
N HIS A 99 -6.61 5.97 7.02
CA HIS A 99 -6.73 6.06 8.47
C HIS A 99 -5.47 6.66 9.11
N GLU A 100 -5.45 6.82 10.44
CA GLU A 100 -4.38 7.54 11.16
C GLU A 100 -2.96 7.03 10.85
N TYR A 101 -2.76 5.72 10.71
CA TYR A 101 -1.46 5.17 10.33
C TYR A 101 -0.99 5.68 8.95
N ILE A 102 -1.86 5.72 7.94
CA ILE A 102 -1.51 6.26 6.60
C ILE A 102 -1.26 7.77 6.66
N GLN A 103 -2.04 8.49 7.46
CA GLN A 103 -1.81 9.92 7.71
C GLN A 103 -0.48 10.16 8.41
N ASP A 104 -0.12 9.31 9.37
CA ASP A 104 1.16 9.37 10.05
C ASP A 104 2.34 9.10 9.10
N VAL A 105 2.22 8.12 8.21
CA VAL A 105 3.20 7.87 7.15
C VAL A 105 3.40 9.10 6.26
N CYS A 106 2.32 9.83 5.93
CA CYS A 106 2.45 11.09 5.20
C CYS A 106 3.26 12.13 6.00
N ARG A 107 3.01 12.26 7.31
CA ARG A 107 3.80 13.16 8.17
C ARG A 107 5.26 12.73 8.27
N ARG A 108 5.54 11.42 8.37
CA ARG A 108 6.93 10.88 8.35
C ARG A 108 7.66 11.31 7.07
N PHE A 109 7.06 11.12 5.90
CA PHE A 109 7.65 11.58 4.63
C PHE A 109 7.80 13.11 4.58
N ALA A 110 6.87 13.86 5.14
CA ALA A 110 6.97 15.31 5.21
C ALA A 110 8.14 15.77 6.10
N LYS A 111 8.43 15.07 7.20
CA LYS A 111 9.63 15.32 8.03
C LYS A 111 10.94 15.03 7.25
N GLU A 112 10.90 14.12 6.27
CA GLU A 112 12.00 13.84 5.35
C GLU A 112 12.09 14.86 4.18
N GLY A 113 11.21 15.86 4.13
CA GLY A 113 11.27 16.94 3.15
C GLY A 113 10.40 16.75 1.90
N TYR A 114 9.50 15.77 1.89
CA TYR A 114 8.60 15.48 0.77
C TYR A 114 7.22 16.12 0.96
N MET A 115 6.49 16.34 -0.14
CA MET A 115 5.05 16.44 -0.10
C MET A 115 4.47 15.03 -0.23
N ALA A 116 3.87 14.52 0.83
CA ALA A 116 3.19 13.24 0.81
C ALA A 116 1.66 13.46 0.70
N VAL A 117 1.02 12.76 -0.24
CA VAL A 117 -0.43 12.87 -0.47
C VAL A 117 -1.04 11.48 -0.55
N ALA A 118 -2.04 11.22 0.30
CA ALA A 118 -2.78 9.97 0.35
C ALA A 118 -4.24 10.21 -0.04
N PRO A 119 -4.66 9.94 -1.29
CA PRO A 119 -6.07 10.04 -1.71
C PRO A 119 -6.91 8.87 -1.19
N GLU A 120 -8.18 9.13 -0.82
CA GLU A 120 -9.17 8.11 -0.44
C GLU A 120 -9.73 7.43 -1.71
N LEU A 121 -9.08 6.33 -2.10
CA LEU A 121 -9.34 5.67 -3.39
C LEU A 121 -10.63 4.83 -3.42
N PHE A 122 -11.25 4.57 -2.27
CA PHE A 122 -12.46 3.74 -2.15
C PHE A 122 -13.75 4.54 -2.03
N VAL A 123 -13.67 5.86 -1.91
CA VAL A 123 -14.81 6.71 -1.50
C VAL A 123 -16.04 6.58 -2.39
N ARG A 124 -15.88 6.22 -3.67
CA ARG A 124 -17.00 6.01 -4.59
C ARG A 124 -17.68 4.66 -4.44
N GLN A 125 -16.98 3.66 -3.90
CA GLN A 125 -17.52 2.31 -3.67
C GLN A 125 -18.04 2.14 -2.25
N GLY A 126 -17.45 2.86 -1.28
CA GLY A 126 -17.88 2.81 0.11
C GLY A 126 -16.85 3.42 1.08
N ASP A 127 -17.24 3.47 2.34
CA ASP A 127 -16.36 3.90 3.43
C ASP A 127 -15.86 2.65 4.17
N PRO A 128 -14.56 2.30 4.06
CA PRO A 128 -13.99 1.12 4.73
C PRO A 128 -14.22 1.09 6.24
N LYS A 129 -14.33 2.27 6.87
CA LYS A 129 -14.51 2.42 8.35
C LYS A 129 -15.85 1.88 8.84
N ARG A 130 -16.81 1.64 7.94
CA ARG A 130 -18.14 1.09 8.28
C ARG A 130 -18.18 -0.43 8.34
N TYR A 131 -17.09 -1.08 7.95
CA TYR A 131 -17.03 -2.53 7.87
C TYR A 131 -16.26 -3.11 9.06
N THR A 132 -16.88 -4.03 9.76
CA THR A 132 -16.27 -4.78 10.88
C THR A 132 -15.72 -6.14 10.44
N GLU A 133 -16.10 -6.60 9.24
CA GLU A 133 -15.72 -7.90 8.69
C GLU A 133 -14.93 -7.72 7.39
N ILE A 134 -13.70 -8.23 7.36
CA ILE A 134 -12.82 -8.10 6.19
C ILE A 134 -13.43 -8.72 4.93
N PRO A 135 -14.04 -9.93 4.95
CA PRO A 135 -14.64 -10.50 3.75
C PRO A 135 -15.72 -9.60 3.12
N ARG A 136 -16.51 -8.93 3.95
CA ARG A 136 -17.52 -7.97 3.47
C ARG A 136 -16.86 -6.71 2.90
N LEU A 137 -15.86 -6.16 3.58
CA LEU A 137 -15.10 -5.01 3.08
C LEU A 137 -14.50 -5.33 1.69
N LEU A 138 -13.88 -6.49 1.54
CA LEU A 138 -13.30 -6.92 0.27
C LEU A 138 -14.38 -7.04 -0.82
N SER A 139 -15.46 -7.76 -0.58
CA SER A 139 -16.50 -8.04 -1.58
C SER A 139 -17.37 -6.84 -1.93
N GLU A 140 -17.65 -5.96 -0.97
CA GLU A 140 -18.58 -4.83 -1.14
C GLU A 140 -17.87 -3.53 -1.55
N VAL A 141 -16.58 -3.36 -1.21
CA VAL A 141 -15.81 -2.13 -1.47
C VAL A 141 -14.58 -2.41 -2.32
N VAL A 142 -13.57 -3.09 -1.76
CA VAL A 142 -12.22 -3.15 -2.34
C VAL A 142 -12.23 -3.78 -3.73
N ASN A 143 -12.88 -4.93 -3.89
CA ASN A 143 -12.99 -5.65 -5.18
C ASN A 143 -13.94 -4.97 -6.18
N LYS A 144 -14.58 -3.86 -5.80
CA LYS A 144 -15.41 -3.05 -6.70
C LYS A 144 -14.68 -1.81 -7.23
N VAL A 145 -13.45 -1.58 -6.82
CA VAL A 145 -12.66 -0.42 -7.25
C VAL A 145 -11.86 -0.78 -8.50
N PRO A 146 -12.22 -0.24 -9.68
CA PRO A 146 -11.49 -0.56 -10.90
C PRO A 146 -10.04 -0.04 -10.88
N ASP A 147 -9.07 -0.82 -11.33
CA ASP A 147 -7.69 -0.35 -11.50
C ASP A 147 -7.62 0.93 -12.33
N LYS A 148 -8.43 1.04 -13.39
CA LYS A 148 -8.51 2.24 -14.23
C LYS A 148 -8.90 3.49 -13.44
N GLN A 149 -9.86 3.37 -12.50
CA GLN A 149 -10.27 4.45 -11.62
C GLN A 149 -9.11 4.87 -10.70
N VAL A 150 -8.41 3.90 -10.13
CA VAL A 150 -7.26 4.16 -9.24
C VAL A 150 -6.15 4.90 -9.98
N MET A 151 -5.79 4.47 -11.19
CA MET A 151 -4.77 5.14 -12.00
C MET A 151 -5.18 6.60 -12.30
N ALA A 152 -6.42 6.85 -12.69
CA ALA A 152 -6.92 8.20 -12.96
C ALA A 152 -6.92 9.09 -11.70
N ASP A 153 -7.28 8.56 -10.53
CA ASP A 153 -7.28 9.30 -9.27
C ASP A 153 -5.86 9.66 -8.82
N LEU A 154 -4.90 8.76 -9.04
CA LEU A 154 -3.50 9.03 -8.76
C LEU A 154 -2.94 10.08 -9.71
N ASP A 155 -3.28 10.04 -11.00
CA ASP A 155 -2.90 11.08 -11.97
C ASP A 155 -3.50 12.45 -11.61
N ALA A 156 -4.76 12.49 -11.19
CA ALA A 156 -5.39 13.71 -10.68
C ALA A 156 -4.71 14.22 -9.41
N THR A 157 -4.28 13.30 -8.52
CA THR A 157 -3.53 13.67 -7.32
C THR A 157 -2.17 14.28 -7.66
N VAL A 158 -1.46 13.74 -8.66
CA VAL A 158 -0.21 14.35 -9.19
C VAL A 158 -0.45 15.75 -9.72
N ALA A 159 -1.49 15.94 -10.54
CA ALA A 159 -1.83 17.24 -11.08
C ALA A 159 -2.14 18.25 -9.97
N TRP A 160 -2.92 17.85 -8.97
CA TRP A 160 -3.22 18.65 -7.80
C TRP A 160 -1.96 18.99 -6.99
N ALA A 161 -1.08 18.03 -6.74
CA ALA A 161 0.16 18.24 -6.00
C ALA A 161 1.05 19.30 -6.67
N GLY A 162 1.16 19.25 -8.02
CA GLY A 162 1.91 20.25 -8.79
C GLY A 162 1.35 21.67 -8.66
N GLN A 163 0.05 21.83 -8.49
CA GLN A 163 -0.61 23.13 -8.28
C GLN A 163 -0.51 23.63 -6.84
N ASN A 164 -0.14 22.74 -5.90
CA ASN A 164 -0.13 23.00 -4.45
C ASN A 164 1.28 22.93 -3.81
N GLY A 165 2.32 23.22 -4.59
CA GLY A 165 3.69 23.35 -4.09
C GLY A 165 4.57 22.11 -4.25
N GLY A 166 4.09 21.04 -4.88
CA GLY A 166 4.88 19.85 -5.18
C GLY A 166 5.65 19.98 -6.50
N ASN A 167 6.83 19.37 -6.57
CA ASN A 167 7.58 19.20 -7.81
C ASN A 167 7.30 17.82 -8.42
N VAL A 168 6.37 17.78 -9.36
CA VAL A 168 5.95 16.53 -10.02
C VAL A 168 6.98 15.93 -11.00
N ASN A 169 8.09 16.62 -11.25
CA ASN A 169 9.24 16.04 -11.96
C ASN A 169 10.09 15.15 -11.04
N ARG A 170 9.88 15.24 -9.72
CA ARG A 170 10.45 14.41 -8.68
C ARG A 170 9.33 13.64 -7.97
N LEU A 171 8.69 12.74 -8.73
CA LEU A 171 7.50 12.01 -8.32
C LEU A 171 7.84 10.58 -7.89
N GLY A 172 7.46 10.21 -6.66
CA GLY A 172 7.49 8.85 -6.13
C GLY A 172 6.11 8.33 -5.77
N ILE A 173 6.02 7.02 -5.60
CA ILE A 173 4.85 6.34 -5.05
C ILE A 173 5.27 5.35 -3.98
N ASN A 174 4.54 5.32 -2.85
CA ASN A 174 4.71 4.38 -1.75
C ASN A 174 3.37 3.74 -1.43
N GLY A 175 3.30 2.42 -1.42
CA GLY A 175 2.03 1.72 -1.17
C GLY A 175 2.19 0.52 -0.26
N PHE A 176 1.14 0.25 0.56
CA PHE A 176 1.11 -0.83 1.55
C PHE A 176 0.00 -1.82 1.21
N CYS A 177 0.26 -3.13 1.30
CA CYS A 177 -0.73 -4.18 1.07
C CYS A 177 -1.38 -4.04 -0.32
N TRP A 178 -2.69 -3.80 -0.39
CA TRP A 178 -3.39 -3.44 -1.63
C TRP A 178 -2.68 -2.28 -2.35
N GLY A 179 -2.28 -1.25 -1.61
CA GLY A 179 -1.53 -0.13 -2.17
C GLY A 179 -0.14 -0.50 -2.67
N GLY A 180 0.47 -1.56 -2.13
CA GLY A 180 1.73 -2.09 -2.65
C GLY A 180 1.57 -2.70 -4.05
N ARG A 181 0.44 -3.39 -4.31
CA ARG A 181 0.07 -3.80 -5.67
C ARG A 181 -0.11 -2.59 -6.58
N ILE A 182 -0.81 -1.55 -6.12
CA ILE A 182 -1.04 -0.33 -6.88
C ILE A 182 0.29 0.40 -7.21
N ALA A 183 1.26 0.40 -6.30
CA ALA A 183 2.57 1.01 -6.58
C ALA A 183 3.27 0.37 -7.80
N TRP A 184 3.21 -0.95 -7.93
CA TRP A 184 3.71 -1.65 -9.11
C TRP A 184 2.92 -1.30 -10.38
N LEU A 185 1.59 -1.30 -10.31
CA LEU A 185 0.74 -0.97 -11.46
C LEU A 185 0.96 0.47 -11.92
N TYR A 186 1.09 1.41 -10.97
CA TYR A 186 1.33 2.81 -11.28
C TYR A 186 2.72 3.05 -11.88
N ALA A 187 3.72 2.25 -11.49
CA ALA A 187 5.04 2.29 -12.10
C ALA A 187 5.02 1.90 -13.60
N ALA A 188 4.11 1.03 -14.00
CA ALA A 188 3.88 0.73 -15.41
C ALA A 188 2.99 1.79 -16.11
N HIS A 189 2.07 2.42 -15.36
CA HIS A 189 1.10 3.37 -15.89
C HIS A 189 1.71 4.75 -16.16
N ASN A 190 2.47 5.32 -15.22
CA ASN A 190 2.90 6.73 -15.32
C ASN A 190 4.36 6.88 -15.74
N PRO A 191 4.63 7.35 -16.99
CA PRO A 191 5.99 7.50 -17.51
C PRO A 191 6.82 8.60 -16.82
N ARG A 192 6.18 9.46 -16.02
CA ARG A 192 6.88 10.52 -15.25
C ARG A 192 7.30 10.08 -13.86
N LEU A 193 6.84 8.92 -13.40
CA LEU A 193 7.26 8.35 -12.12
C LEU A 193 8.79 8.15 -12.12
N LYS A 194 9.43 8.41 -10.99
CA LYS A 194 10.88 8.26 -10.82
C LYS A 194 11.26 7.10 -9.91
N ALA A 195 10.41 6.77 -8.93
CA ALA A 195 10.64 5.66 -8.01
C ALA A 195 9.33 5.15 -7.41
N GLY A 196 9.26 3.85 -7.14
CA GLY A 196 8.21 3.23 -6.34
C GLY A 196 8.77 2.50 -5.14
N VAL A 197 7.97 2.39 -4.07
CA VAL A 197 8.19 1.48 -2.94
C VAL A 197 6.89 0.70 -2.71
N ALA A 198 6.99 -0.62 -2.78
CA ALA A 198 5.87 -1.53 -2.63
C ALA A 198 6.07 -2.42 -1.40
N TRP A 199 5.30 -2.16 -0.34
CA TRP A 199 5.32 -2.95 0.88
C TRP A 199 4.29 -4.06 0.80
N TYR A 200 4.74 -5.30 0.88
CA TYR A 200 3.90 -6.52 0.91
C TYR A 200 2.67 -6.43 -0.03
N GLY A 201 2.88 -5.94 -1.24
CA GLY A 201 1.87 -5.87 -2.27
C GLY A 201 1.76 -7.15 -3.08
N ARG A 202 0.53 -7.63 -3.32
CA ARG A 202 0.32 -8.83 -4.12
C ARG A 202 0.88 -8.64 -5.53
N LEU A 203 1.61 -9.65 -6.02
CA LEU A 203 2.27 -9.65 -7.34
C LEU A 203 1.52 -10.48 -8.38
N VAL A 204 0.81 -11.49 -7.94
CA VAL A 204 0.08 -12.46 -8.76
C VAL A 204 -1.30 -12.69 -8.16
N GLY A 205 -2.32 -12.80 -8.98
CA GLY A 205 -3.70 -13.08 -8.56
C GLY A 205 -4.59 -13.37 -9.75
N ASP A 206 -5.87 -13.58 -9.49
CA ASP A 206 -6.89 -13.69 -10.54
C ASP A 206 -7.09 -12.33 -11.21
N THR A 207 -7.53 -12.37 -12.46
CA THR A 207 -7.89 -11.18 -13.24
C THR A 207 -9.37 -11.17 -13.55
N ASP A 208 -9.94 -9.97 -13.63
CA ASP A 208 -11.32 -9.72 -14.07
C ASP A 208 -11.40 -8.42 -14.90
N GLU A 209 -12.60 -7.98 -15.24
CA GLU A 209 -12.79 -6.74 -16.02
C GLU A 209 -12.35 -5.49 -15.25
N LEU A 210 -12.42 -5.48 -13.92
CA LEU A 210 -12.01 -4.37 -13.08
C LEU A 210 -10.51 -4.38 -12.79
N HIS A 211 -9.92 -5.59 -12.75
CA HIS A 211 -8.51 -5.87 -12.41
C HIS A 211 -7.86 -6.73 -13.50
N PRO A 212 -7.67 -6.18 -14.72
CA PRO A 212 -7.27 -6.97 -15.89
C PRO A 212 -5.81 -7.43 -15.87
N ARG A 213 -4.98 -6.89 -15.00
CA ARG A 213 -3.54 -7.17 -14.94
C ARG A 213 -3.04 -7.26 -13.51
N ASN A 214 -2.09 -8.14 -13.29
CA ASN A 214 -1.29 -8.20 -12.07
C ASN A 214 0.07 -7.51 -12.26
N PRO A 215 0.78 -7.13 -11.20
CA PRO A 215 2.13 -6.57 -11.31
C PRO A 215 3.08 -7.43 -12.16
N VAL A 216 3.02 -8.76 -12.02
CA VAL A 216 3.87 -9.68 -12.78
C VAL A 216 3.64 -9.59 -14.29
N ASP A 217 2.43 -9.26 -14.73
CA ASP A 217 2.07 -9.13 -16.14
C ASP A 217 2.63 -7.85 -16.78
N LEU A 218 3.01 -6.89 -15.95
CA LEU A 218 3.52 -5.57 -16.34
C LEU A 218 5.00 -5.38 -15.97
N ALA A 219 5.63 -6.39 -15.38
CA ALA A 219 6.98 -6.27 -14.83
C ALA A 219 8.02 -5.75 -15.83
N ALA A 220 7.91 -6.19 -17.11
CA ALA A 220 8.82 -5.76 -18.16
C ALA A 220 8.63 -4.31 -18.61
N ASP A 221 7.44 -3.74 -18.39
CA ASP A 221 7.00 -2.48 -18.97
C ASP A 221 7.02 -1.31 -17.96
N ILE A 222 7.52 -1.51 -16.74
CA ILE A 222 7.55 -0.43 -15.76
C ILE A 222 8.49 0.70 -16.18
N ASN A 223 8.05 1.94 -15.91
CA ASN A 223 8.74 3.17 -16.28
C ASN A 223 9.70 3.70 -15.19
N ALA A 224 9.53 3.22 -13.96
CA ALA A 224 10.34 3.63 -12.83
C ALA A 224 10.76 2.41 -12.00
N PRO A 225 11.98 2.41 -11.41
CA PRO A 225 12.41 1.32 -10.55
C PRO A 225 11.56 1.29 -9.27
N VAL A 226 11.24 0.08 -8.81
CA VAL A 226 10.46 -0.17 -7.61
C VAL A 226 11.25 -1.00 -6.61
N LEU A 227 11.29 -0.54 -5.36
CA LEU A 227 11.79 -1.32 -4.23
C LEU A 227 10.62 -2.13 -3.63
N GLY A 228 10.68 -3.44 -3.74
CA GLY A 228 9.74 -4.37 -3.12
C GLY A 228 10.21 -4.78 -1.72
N LEU A 229 9.39 -4.53 -0.69
CA LEU A 229 9.68 -4.85 0.71
C LEU A 229 8.69 -5.91 1.20
N TYR A 230 9.15 -7.14 1.38
CA TYR A 230 8.29 -8.31 1.62
C TYR A 230 8.68 -9.09 2.87
N GLY A 231 7.72 -9.74 3.50
CA GLY A 231 7.95 -10.62 4.62
C GLY A 231 8.18 -12.06 4.16
N GLU A 232 9.15 -12.75 4.76
CA GLU A 232 9.47 -14.15 4.44
C GLU A 232 8.29 -15.10 4.74
N THR A 233 7.53 -14.82 5.79
CA THR A 233 6.43 -15.66 6.27
C THR A 233 5.05 -15.15 5.87
N ASP A 234 4.96 -14.28 4.86
CA ASP A 234 3.70 -13.79 4.32
C ASP A 234 3.04 -14.87 3.45
N ASN A 235 2.07 -15.59 4.03
CA ASN A 235 1.34 -16.66 3.34
C ASN A 235 0.46 -16.14 2.19
N GLY A 236 0.06 -14.86 2.20
CA GLY A 236 -0.69 -14.22 1.13
C GLY A 236 0.16 -13.86 -0.08
N ILE A 237 1.50 -13.82 0.08
CA ILE A 237 2.46 -13.48 -0.98
C ILE A 237 3.63 -14.49 -0.93
N PRO A 238 3.43 -15.71 -1.40
CA PRO A 238 4.47 -16.74 -1.41
C PRO A 238 5.73 -16.30 -2.16
N LEU A 239 6.91 -16.68 -1.69
CA LEU A 239 8.21 -16.24 -2.24
C LEU A 239 8.38 -16.56 -3.72
N ASN A 240 7.77 -17.64 -4.23
CA ASN A 240 7.79 -17.98 -5.65
C ASN A 240 7.10 -16.92 -6.53
N THR A 241 6.18 -16.12 -5.98
CA THR A 241 5.57 -14.99 -6.70
C THR A 241 6.55 -13.83 -6.87
N ILE A 242 7.41 -13.63 -5.89
CA ILE A 242 8.53 -12.67 -5.96
C ILE A 242 9.55 -13.13 -7.01
N ASP A 243 9.88 -14.42 -7.04
CA ASP A 243 10.81 -14.96 -8.06
C ASP A 243 10.25 -14.80 -9.47
N ARG A 244 8.96 -15.04 -9.68
CA ARG A 244 8.28 -14.76 -10.96
C ARG A 244 8.39 -13.28 -11.35
N MET A 245 8.16 -12.37 -10.39
CA MET A 245 8.29 -10.94 -10.65
C MET A 245 9.73 -10.57 -11.03
N LYS A 246 10.75 -11.08 -10.32
CA LYS A 246 12.15 -10.85 -10.64
C LYS A 246 12.53 -11.32 -12.06
N VAL A 247 11.98 -12.46 -12.50
CA VAL A 247 12.18 -12.96 -13.87
C VAL A 247 11.60 -11.99 -14.91
N GLY A 248 10.37 -11.49 -14.67
CA GLY A 248 9.75 -10.49 -15.55
C GLY A 248 10.54 -9.20 -15.62
N LEU A 249 10.99 -8.69 -14.48
CA LEU A 249 11.80 -7.46 -14.39
C LEU A 249 13.15 -7.59 -15.10
N ALA A 250 13.81 -8.73 -14.98
CA ALA A 250 15.13 -8.96 -15.59
C ALA A 250 15.09 -8.91 -17.13
N GLY A 251 13.96 -9.26 -17.74
CA GLY A 251 13.73 -9.19 -19.18
C GLY A 251 13.20 -7.85 -19.69
N GLY A 252 12.94 -6.89 -18.79
CA GLY A 252 12.23 -5.66 -19.10
C GLY A 252 13.10 -4.43 -19.40
N SER A 253 12.48 -3.28 -19.18
CA SER A 253 13.10 -1.94 -19.32
C SER A 253 14.31 -1.76 -18.39
N GLU A 254 15.11 -0.72 -18.59
CA GLU A 254 16.16 -0.36 -17.64
C GLU A 254 15.60 -0.03 -16.25
N ALA A 255 14.42 0.57 -16.17
CA ALA A 255 13.73 0.81 -14.91
C ALA A 255 13.34 -0.50 -14.23
N ALA A 256 12.86 -1.48 -15.00
CA ALA A 256 12.53 -2.82 -14.52
C ALA A 256 13.78 -3.51 -13.92
N LYS A 257 14.88 -3.52 -14.63
CA LYS A 257 16.16 -4.14 -14.21
C LYS A 257 16.76 -3.50 -12.96
N ASN A 258 16.48 -2.21 -12.74
CA ASN A 258 16.95 -1.46 -11.56
C ASN A 258 16.00 -1.62 -10.35
N SER A 259 14.92 -2.40 -10.47
CA SER A 259 14.05 -2.71 -9.32
C SER A 259 14.72 -3.73 -8.39
N GLU A 260 14.46 -3.57 -7.10
CA GLU A 260 15.09 -4.38 -6.06
C GLU A 260 14.02 -5.01 -5.15
N PHE A 261 14.35 -6.15 -4.55
CA PHE A 261 13.55 -6.80 -3.52
C PHE A 261 14.36 -7.00 -2.26
N PHE A 262 13.72 -6.70 -1.13
CA PHE A 262 14.24 -7.05 0.18
C PHE A 262 13.21 -7.90 0.92
N ILE A 263 13.64 -9.08 1.40
CA ILE A 263 12.80 -10.02 2.12
C ILE A 263 13.23 -10.03 3.58
N PHE A 264 12.30 -9.71 4.47
CA PHE A 264 12.56 -9.63 5.92
C PHE A 264 12.33 -11.00 6.57
N PRO A 265 13.38 -11.60 7.15
CA PRO A 265 13.28 -12.91 7.80
C PRO A 265 12.26 -12.90 8.95
N GLY A 266 11.40 -13.91 9.00
CA GLY A 266 10.39 -14.07 10.05
C GLY A 266 9.28 -13.00 10.07
N ALA A 267 9.29 -12.03 9.17
CA ALA A 267 8.20 -11.07 9.04
C ALA A 267 7.05 -11.64 8.22
N GLY A 268 5.83 -11.37 8.64
CA GLY A 268 4.60 -11.70 7.90
C GLY A 268 4.02 -10.49 7.16
N HIS A 269 2.75 -10.60 6.74
CA HIS A 269 2.03 -9.49 6.13
C HIS A 269 1.90 -8.30 7.09
N ALA A 270 1.90 -7.08 6.55
CA ALA A 270 1.71 -5.83 7.30
C ALA A 270 2.73 -5.60 8.44
N PHE A 271 3.97 -6.11 8.30
CA PHE A 271 5.01 -5.98 9.33
C PHE A 271 5.42 -4.53 9.65
N HIS A 272 5.12 -3.58 8.75
CA HIS A 272 5.40 -2.15 8.98
C HIS A 272 4.26 -1.43 9.72
N ALA A 273 3.05 -2.01 9.77
CA ALA A 273 1.88 -1.36 10.37
C ALA A 273 1.97 -1.38 11.90
N ASP A 274 2.50 -0.32 12.50
CA ASP A 274 2.79 -0.19 13.94
C ASP A 274 1.56 -0.22 14.84
N ASN A 275 0.38 -0.07 14.27
CA ASN A 275 -0.91 -0.17 14.94
C ASN A 275 -1.47 -1.61 14.96
N ARG A 276 -0.71 -2.61 14.51
CA ARG A 276 -1.17 -4.01 14.38
C ARG A 276 -0.29 -5.01 15.11
N PRO A 277 -0.83 -6.17 15.50
CA PRO A 277 -0.07 -7.26 16.11
C PRO A 277 1.02 -7.85 15.20
N SER A 278 0.86 -7.71 13.86
CA SER A 278 1.85 -8.14 12.87
C SER A 278 3.10 -7.26 12.82
N TYR A 279 3.11 -6.10 13.49
CA TYR A 279 4.25 -5.19 13.51
C TYR A 279 5.54 -5.89 13.95
N ARG A 280 6.60 -5.64 13.20
CA ARG A 280 7.95 -6.11 13.50
C ARG A 280 8.88 -4.91 13.46
N GLU A 281 9.21 -4.38 14.64
CA GLU A 281 9.90 -3.09 14.80
C GLU A 281 11.21 -3.00 14.01
N GLU A 282 12.06 -4.02 14.11
CA GLU A 282 13.35 -4.03 13.40
C GLU A 282 13.15 -4.05 11.88
N ALA A 283 12.30 -4.93 11.38
CA ALA A 283 11.98 -5.01 9.96
C ALA A 283 11.32 -3.71 9.43
N ALA A 284 10.43 -3.11 10.22
CA ALA A 284 9.76 -1.86 9.88
C ALA A 284 10.75 -0.68 9.80
N LYS A 285 11.65 -0.54 10.78
CA LYS A 285 12.69 0.51 10.81
C LYS A 285 13.69 0.34 9.67
N GLU A 286 14.18 -0.87 9.44
CA GLU A 286 15.09 -1.13 8.34
C GLU A 286 14.42 -0.88 7.00
N GLY A 287 13.21 -1.38 6.80
CA GLY A 287 12.43 -1.15 5.58
C GLY A 287 12.15 0.33 5.34
N TRP A 288 11.81 1.10 6.39
CA TRP A 288 11.65 2.55 6.28
C TRP A 288 12.95 3.25 5.84
N SER A 289 14.08 2.91 6.46
CA SER A 289 15.38 3.45 6.07
C SER A 289 15.71 3.16 4.60
N LYS A 290 15.43 1.94 4.13
CA LYS A 290 15.59 1.56 2.72
C LYS A 290 14.68 2.37 1.80
N ALA A 291 13.41 2.56 2.18
CA ALA A 291 12.43 3.33 1.42
C ALA A 291 12.85 4.80 1.28
N VAL A 292 13.28 5.45 2.39
CA VAL A 292 13.77 6.83 2.37
C VAL A 292 15.02 6.94 1.49
N SER A 293 16.00 6.05 1.65
CA SER A 293 17.20 6.02 0.83
C SER A 293 16.90 5.82 -0.65
N TRP A 294 15.89 4.99 -0.98
CA TRP A 294 15.41 4.76 -2.34
C TRP A 294 14.87 6.04 -2.96
N PHE A 295 14.00 6.74 -2.23
CA PHE A 295 13.45 8.00 -2.71
C PHE A 295 14.54 9.10 -2.81
N GLN A 296 15.47 9.16 -1.86
CA GLN A 296 16.61 10.10 -1.95
C GLN A 296 17.45 9.85 -3.20
N LYS A 297 17.70 8.59 -3.57
CA LYS A 297 18.48 8.22 -4.76
C LYS A 297 17.81 8.68 -6.07
N TYR A 298 16.48 8.58 -6.16
CA TYR A 298 15.78 8.79 -7.42
C TYR A 298 15.00 10.12 -7.50
N LEU A 299 14.74 10.79 -6.37
CA LEU A 299 14.01 12.05 -6.31
C LEU A 299 14.89 13.26 -5.93
N SER A 300 16.20 13.10 -5.90
CA SER A 300 17.15 14.19 -5.62
C SER A 300 17.19 15.25 -6.73
#